data_5bc933bff243b44fbe7b2a34d5974bf6
#
_entry.id   5bc933bff243b44fbe7b2a34d5974bf6
#
_cell.length_a   1.000
_cell.length_b   1.000
_cell.length_c   1.000
_cell.angle_alpha   90.00
_cell.angle_beta   90.00
_cell.angle_gamma   90.00
#
_symmetry.space_group_name_H-M   'P 1'
#
loop_
_entity.id
_entity.type
_entity.pdbx_description
1 polymer ?
#
loop_
_entity_poly.entity_id
_entity_poly.type
_entity_poly.pdbx_seq_one_letter_code
_entity_poly.pdbx_strand_id
1 'polypeptide(L)'
;GDKEVGNRGVKLDKSLYILNSSKPTAILIESFFCDNKEDYEKAKKLGHEGIAKLIVEGVLNKNINNEGVKQMYKHTIIYDGEVDKIPATVVGWGYNDGKILICDIKDYVPGQTQNLYVVGGGACEKIGSITKEKYTMIKGNDRFDTLYKALDFIDR
;
A
#
# COMPACT_ATOMS: atom_id res chain seq x y z
N GLY A 1 0.98 -26.20 4.41
CA GLY A 1 1.87 -25.15 4.84
C GLY A 1 3.13 -25.15 3.99
N ASP A 2 3.47 -24.01 3.46
CA ASP A 2 4.62 -23.86 2.57
C ASP A 2 5.93 -24.13 3.32
N LYS A 3 6.81 -24.87 2.64
CA LYS A 3 8.11 -25.31 3.13
C LYS A 3 9.17 -24.19 3.16
N GLU A 4 8.77 -22.93 3.19
CA GLU A 4 9.72 -21.82 3.09
C GLU A 4 10.41 -21.49 4.40
N VAL A 5 9.77 -21.80 5.53
CA VAL A 5 10.37 -21.70 6.87
C VAL A 5 10.18 -23.06 7.53
N GLY A 6 11.19 -23.54 8.26
CA GLY A 6 11.16 -24.86 8.89
C GLY A 6 9.91 -25.03 9.77
N ASN A 7 8.92 -25.78 9.31
CA ASN A 7 7.68 -25.97 10.02
C ASN A 7 7.84 -27.06 11.08
N ARG A 8 7.79 -26.69 12.35
CA ARG A 8 7.86 -27.61 13.49
C ARG A 8 6.49 -28.13 13.93
N GLY A 9 5.44 -27.77 13.22
CA GLY A 9 4.06 -28.20 13.48
C GLY A 9 3.44 -27.50 14.69
N VAL A 10 2.17 -27.84 14.93
CA VAL A 10 1.41 -27.37 16.09
C VAL A 10 1.73 -28.26 17.29
N LYS A 11 2.03 -27.66 18.43
CA LYS A 11 2.29 -28.33 19.70
C LYS A 11 1.31 -27.86 20.76
N LEU A 12 0.79 -28.77 21.53
CA LEU A 12 0.01 -28.46 22.72
C LEU A 12 0.97 -28.29 23.90
N ASP A 13 1.05 -27.09 24.46
CA ASP A 13 1.87 -26.80 25.62
C ASP A 13 1.01 -26.19 26.74
N LYS A 14 0.94 -26.90 27.85
CA LYS A 14 0.24 -26.49 29.07
C LYS A 14 1.13 -25.83 30.11
N SER A 15 2.43 -25.78 29.86
CA SER A 15 3.40 -25.17 30.79
C SER A 15 3.44 -23.65 30.71
N LEU A 16 3.12 -23.09 29.53
CA LEU A 16 3.13 -21.66 29.32
C LEU A 16 1.88 -21.01 29.92
N TYR A 17 2.11 -20.08 30.85
CA TYR A 17 1.06 -19.37 31.58
C TYR A 17 0.00 -18.76 30.66
N ILE A 18 0.42 -18.07 29.60
CA ILE A 18 -0.48 -17.40 28.65
C ILE A 18 -1.43 -18.38 27.94
N LEU A 19 -0.96 -19.58 27.61
CA LEU A 19 -1.75 -20.60 26.94
C LEU A 19 -2.70 -21.33 27.89
N ASN A 20 -2.34 -21.44 29.16
CA ASN A 20 -3.09 -22.20 30.17
C ASN A 20 -4.08 -21.34 30.96
N SER A 21 -3.82 -20.05 31.13
CA SER A 21 -4.61 -19.16 32.01
C SER A 21 -5.56 -18.23 31.26
N SER A 22 -5.50 -18.18 29.94
CA SER A 22 -6.44 -17.37 29.16
C SER A 22 -7.80 -18.04 29.04
N LYS A 23 -8.90 -17.29 29.29
CA LYS A 23 -10.26 -17.81 29.07
C LYS A 23 -10.57 -18.09 27.59
N PRO A 24 -10.23 -17.17 26.64
CA PRO A 24 -10.37 -17.47 25.22
C PRO A 24 -9.25 -18.42 24.76
N THR A 25 -9.47 -19.09 23.62
CA THR A 25 -8.44 -19.89 22.96
C THR A 25 -7.21 -19.02 22.67
N ALA A 26 -6.05 -19.43 23.13
CA ALA A 26 -4.79 -18.73 22.93
C ALA A 26 -3.85 -19.57 22.08
N ILE A 27 -3.09 -18.90 21.22
CA ILE A 27 -2.01 -19.49 20.43
C ILE A 27 -0.75 -18.64 20.61
N LEU A 28 0.40 -19.30 20.63
CA LEU A 28 1.71 -18.67 20.55
C LEU A 28 2.31 -19.00 19.18
N ILE A 29 2.67 -17.99 18.43
CA ILE A 29 3.22 -18.15 17.09
C ILE A 29 4.71 -17.82 17.14
N GLU A 30 5.54 -18.79 16.77
CA GLU A 30 6.98 -18.61 16.57
C GLU A 30 7.23 -18.54 15.07
N SER A 31 7.47 -17.35 14.54
CA SER A 31 7.54 -17.09 13.10
C SER A 31 8.83 -17.60 12.47
N PHE A 32 9.96 -17.54 13.19
CA PHE A 32 11.27 -18.03 12.74
C PHE A 32 12.27 -18.06 13.92
N PHE A 33 13.39 -18.73 13.71
CA PHE A 33 14.49 -18.79 14.69
C PHE A 33 15.56 -17.77 14.32
N CYS A 34 15.76 -16.76 15.17
CA CYS A 34 16.71 -15.68 14.92
C CYS A 34 18.19 -16.13 14.99
N ASP A 35 18.48 -17.24 15.65
CA ASP A 35 19.80 -17.88 15.73
C ASP A 35 20.07 -18.86 14.57
N ASN A 36 19.07 -19.15 13.75
CA ASN A 36 19.20 -19.92 12.52
C ASN A 36 19.34 -18.97 11.33
N LYS A 37 20.53 -18.93 10.72
CA LYS A 37 20.83 -18.02 9.61
C LYS A 37 19.88 -18.21 8.41
N GLU A 38 19.53 -19.45 8.08
CA GLU A 38 18.65 -19.75 6.95
C GLU A 38 17.23 -19.25 7.22
N ASP A 39 16.69 -19.49 8.41
CA ASP A 39 15.37 -19.01 8.82
C ASP A 39 15.33 -17.47 8.85
N TYR A 40 16.38 -16.84 9.37
CA TYR A 40 16.50 -15.39 9.42
C TYR A 40 16.50 -14.77 8.00
N GLU A 41 17.28 -15.31 7.07
CA GLU A 41 17.32 -14.81 5.69
C GLU A 41 15.99 -15.01 4.96
N LYS A 42 15.29 -16.13 5.19
CA LYS A 42 13.94 -16.36 4.67
C LYS A 42 12.94 -15.34 5.23
N ALA A 43 12.95 -15.14 6.54
CA ALA A 43 12.08 -14.16 7.20
C ALA A 43 12.34 -12.73 6.70
N LYS A 44 13.62 -12.37 6.53
CA LYS A 44 14.03 -11.08 5.97
C LYS A 44 13.55 -10.89 4.54
N LYS A 45 13.60 -11.93 3.71
CA LYS A 45 13.10 -11.90 2.32
C LYS A 45 11.58 -11.74 2.25
N LEU A 46 10.84 -12.42 3.15
CA LEU A 46 9.38 -12.29 3.26
C LEU A 46 8.97 -10.90 3.75
N GLY A 47 9.77 -10.29 4.61
CA GLY A 47 9.45 -9.05 5.28
C GLY A 47 8.28 -9.19 6.28
N HIS A 48 8.00 -8.11 7.00
CA HIS A 48 6.94 -8.12 8.01
C HIS A 48 5.54 -8.34 7.42
N GLU A 49 5.26 -7.82 6.23
CA GLU A 49 3.97 -8.01 5.56
C GLU A 49 3.75 -9.46 5.14
N GLY A 50 4.77 -10.10 4.58
CA GLY A 50 4.72 -11.52 4.20
C GLY A 50 4.52 -12.43 5.41
N ILE A 51 5.23 -12.17 6.51
CA ILE A 51 5.07 -12.92 7.77
C ILE A 51 3.65 -12.71 8.33
N ALA A 52 3.17 -11.47 8.40
CA ALA A 52 1.83 -11.16 8.88
C ALA A 52 0.75 -11.87 8.06
N LYS A 53 0.90 -11.88 6.72
CA LYS A 53 0.01 -12.60 5.82
C LYS A 53 -0.04 -14.09 6.14
N LEU A 54 1.10 -14.76 6.25
CA LEU A 54 1.19 -16.19 6.57
C LEU A 54 0.50 -16.51 7.91
N ILE A 55 0.68 -15.65 8.92
CA ILE A 55 0.03 -15.81 10.23
C ILE A 55 -1.48 -15.75 10.08
N VAL A 56 -2.00 -14.74 9.39
CA VAL A 56 -3.45 -14.55 9.22
C VAL A 56 -4.06 -15.67 8.37
N GLU A 57 -3.41 -16.08 7.30
CA GLU A 57 -3.83 -17.24 6.48
C GLU A 57 -3.87 -18.52 7.30
N GLY A 58 -2.88 -18.76 8.13
CA GLY A 58 -2.82 -19.91 9.03
C GLY A 58 -3.93 -19.90 10.08
N VAL A 59 -4.21 -18.76 10.70
CA VAL A 59 -5.28 -18.62 11.71
C VAL A 59 -6.67 -18.75 11.09
N LEU A 60 -6.89 -18.16 9.94
CA LEU A 60 -8.19 -18.18 9.26
C LEU A 60 -8.42 -19.46 8.45
N ASN A 61 -7.39 -20.27 8.24
CA ASN A 61 -7.38 -21.40 7.30
C ASN A 61 -7.91 -21.02 5.90
N LYS A 62 -7.53 -19.84 5.42
CA LYS A 62 -7.92 -19.26 4.13
C LYS A 62 -6.73 -18.60 3.51
N ASN A 63 -6.53 -18.80 2.21
CA ASN A 63 -5.59 -17.98 1.44
C ASN A 63 -6.16 -16.56 1.35
N ILE A 64 -5.40 -15.61 1.85
CA ILE A 64 -5.68 -14.19 1.66
C ILE A 64 -4.99 -13.83 0.34
N ASN A 65 -5.77 -13.77 -0.73
CA ASN A 65 -5.29 -13.15 -1.95
C ASN A 65 -4.75 -11.78 -1.58
N ASN A 66 -3.63 -11.38 -2.16
CA ASN A 66 -2.99 -10.08 -1.95
C ASN A 66 -3.82 -8.88 -2.48
N GLU A 67 -5.13 -9.00 -2.45
CA GLU A 67 -5.98 -7.85 -2.28
C GLU A 67 -5.81 -7.42 -0.80
N GLY A 68 -4.60 -6.95 -0.47
CA GLY A 68 -4.35 -6.22 0.76
C GLY A 68 -5.48 -5.22 0.91
N VAL A 69 -5.96 -4.96 2.13
CA VAL A 69 -6.94 -3.91 2.39
C VAL A 69 -6.53 -2.74 1.52
N LYS A 70 -7.18 -2.59 0.35
CA LYS A 70 -6.86 -1.50 -0.58
C LYS A 70 -7.07 -0.25 0.23
N GLN A 71 -5.97 0.38 0.61
CA GLN A 71 -6.07 1.63 1.34
C GLN A 71 -6.74 2.60 0.38
N MET A 72 -8.05 2.80 0.55
CA MET A 72 -8.80 3.70 -0.30
C MET A 72 -8.45 5.13 0.07
N TYR A 73 -7.88 5.83 -0.88
CA TYR A 73 -7.69 7.27 -0.81
C TYR A 73 -8.94 7.95 -1.38
N LYS A 74 -9.39 9.01 -0.75
CA LYS A 74 -10.48 9.80 -1.31
C LYS A 74 -10.02 10.56 -2.54
N HIS A 75 -8.80 11.07 -2.48
CA HIS A 75 -8.17 11.79 -3.57
C HIS A 75 -6.75 11.26 -3.80
N THR A 76 -6.43 10.92 -5.03
CA THR A 76 -5.06 10.60 -5.45
C THR A 76 -4.64 11.54 -6.56
N ILE A 77 -3.51 12.20 -6.35
CA ILE A 77 -2.91 13.14 -7.29
C ILE A 77 -1.59 12.53 -7.78
N ILE A 78 -1.50 12.23 -9.06
CA ILE A 78 -0.31 11.68 -9.68
C ILE A 78 0.39 12.68 -10.57
N TYR A 79 1.72 12.62 -10.55
CA TYR A 79 2.62 13.44 -11.35
C TYR A 79 3.75 12.59 -11.94
N ASP A 80 4.56 13.16 -12.83
CA ASP A 80 5.71 12.50 -13.43
C ASP A 80 6.96 13.37 -13.24
N GLY A 81 7.82 12.96 -12.30
CA GLY A 81 9.08 13.64 -11.98
C GLY A 81 8.93 14.92 -11.12
N GLU A 82 10.07 15.48 -10.71
CA GLU A 82 10.13 16.54 -9.69
C GLU A 82 9.48 17.86 -10.11
N VAL A 83 9.43 18.16 -11.43
CA VAL A 83 8.86 19.42 -11.93
C VAL A 83 7.35 19.48 -11.70
N ASP A 84 6.65 18.40 -12.00
CA ASP A 84 5.20 18.34 -11.90
C ASP A 84 4.70 18.02 -10.46
N LYS A 85 5.63 17.66 -9.56
CA LYS A 85 5.37 17.45 -8.14
C LYS A 85 4.83 18.71 -7.44
N ILE A 86 5.31 19.89 -7.81
CA ILE A 86 4.86 21.16 -7.22
C ILE A 86 3.38 21.41 -7.53
N PRO A 87 2.94 21.48 -8.81
CA PRO A 87 1.52 21.66 -9.11
C PRO A 87 0.65 20.51 -8.60
N ALA A 88 1.14 19.28 -8.54
CA ALA A 88 0.42 18.16 -7.92
C ALA A 88 0.20 18.38 -6.42
N THR A 89 1.20 18.92 -5.72
CA THR A 89 1.08 19.28 -4.30
C THR A 89 0.06 20.40 -4.09
N VAL A 90 0.05 21.40 -4.98
CA VAL A 90 -0.95 22.49 -4.96
C VAL A 90 -2.36 21.93 -5.11
N VAL A 91 -2.59 21.01 -6.05
CA VAL A 91 -3.90 20.33 -6.19
C VAL A 91 -4.27 19.61 -4.89
N GLY A 92 -3.31 18.97 -4.23
CA GLY A 92 -3.54 18.29 -2.95
C GLY A 92 -3.99 19.23 -1.84
N TRP A 93 -3.54 20.48 -1.82
CA TRP A 93 -3.97 21.48 -0.83
C TRP A 93 -5.45 21.87 -0.93
N GLY A 94 -6.06 21.68 -2.09
CA GLY A 94 -7.49 21.92 -2.29
C GLY A 94 -8.41 20.92 -1.58
N TYR A 95 -7.86 19.87 -0.95
CA TYR A 95 -8.63 18.82 -0.29
C TYR A 95 -8.27 18.70 1.18
N ASN A 96 -9.29 18.60 2.04
CA ASN A 96 -9.15 18.36 3.47
C ASN A 96 -10.18 17.35 4.02
N ASP A 97 -10.90 16.68 3.12
CA ASP A 97 -12.11 15.93 3.40
C ASP A 97 -11.88 14.39 3.39
N GLY A 98 -10.63 13.94 3.49
CA GLY A 98 -10.32 12.52 3.52
C GLY A 98 -8.84 12.21 3.36
N LYS A 99 -8.52 10.94 3.16
CA LYS A 99 -7.14 10.51 2.90
C LYS A 99 -6.72 10.93 1.49
N ILE A 100 -5.61 11.62 1.41
CA ILE A 100 -5.01 12.11 0.15
C ILE A 100 -3.70 11.37 -0.07
N LEU A 101 -3.47 10.93 -1.31
CA LEU A 101 -2.19 10.42 -1.78
C LEU A 101 -1.67 11.34 -2.88
N ILE A 102 -0.43 11.80 -2.75
CA ILE A 102 0.29 12.50 -3.81
C ILE A 102 1.51 11.64 -4.12
N CYS A 103 1.59 11.08 -5.33
CA CYS A 103 2.67 10.16 -5.67
C CYS A 103 3.13 10.34 -7.13
N ASP A 104 4.37 9.91 -7.37
CA ASP A 104 4.88 9.77 -8.73
C ASP A 104 4.10 8.67 -9.47
N ILE A 105 3.90 8.83 -10.78
CA ILE A 105 3.14 7.88 -11.60
C ILE A 105 3.71 6.45 -11.57
N LYS A 106 5.02 6.30 -11.35
CA LYS A 106 5.68 5.01 -11.21
C LYS A 106 5.28 4.25 -9.93
N ASP A 107 4.85 4.98 -8.90
CA ASP A 107 4.45 4.42 -7.60
C ASP A 107 2.93 4.28 -7.48
N TYR A 108 2.19 4.67 -8.51
CA TYR A 108 0.73 4.60 -8.51
C TYR A 108 0.22 3.17 -8.66
N VAL A 109 -0.69 2.78 -7.78
CA VAL A 109 -1.38 1.48 -7.83
C VAL A 109 -2.87 1.70 -8.16
N PRO A 110 -3.36 1.21 -9.32
CA PRO A 110 -4.76 1.34 -9.70
C PRO A 110 -5.74 0.69 -8.72
N GLY A 111 -6.93 1.25 -8.63
CA GLY A 111 -8.02 0.71 -7.80
C GLY A 111 -7.94 1.07 -6.32
N GLN A 112 -7.11 2.04 -5.94
CA GLN A 112 -6.96 2.51 -4.56
C GLN A 112 -7.49 3.92 -4.31
N THR A 113 -8.21 4.51 -5.26
CA THR A 113 -8.70 5.87 -5.15
C THR A 113 -10.17 6.01 -5.55
N GLN A 114 -10.86 6.96 -4.94
CA GLN A 114 -12.20 7.36 -5.37
C GLN A 114 -12.13 8.43 -6.46
N ASN A 115 -11.21 9.38 -6.32
CA ASN A 115 -11.01 10.47 -7.26
C ASN A 115 -9.54 10.53 -7.68
N LEU A 116 -9.28 10.43 -8.97
CA LEU A 116 -7.95 10.42 -9.55
C LEU A 116 -7.69 11.70 -10.34
N TYR A 117 -6.59 12.37 -10.01
CA TYR A 117 -6.12 13.58 -10.68
C TYR A 117 -4.72 13.33 -11.24
N VAL A 118 -4.51 13.73 -12.47
CA VAL A 118 -3.28 13.53 -13.21
C VAL A 118 -2.71 14.87 -13.59
N VAL A 119 -1.56 15.21 -13.02
CA VAL A 119 -0.96 16.54 -13.12
C VAL A 119 0.31 16.51 -13.96
N GLY A 120 0.39 17.41 -14.93
CA GLY A 120 1.53 17.56 -15.81
C GLY A 120 1.46 16.74 -17.09
N GLY A 121 2.26 17.14 -18.07
CA GLY A 121 2.27 16.55 -19.40
C GLY A 121 2.67 15.09 -19.40
N GLY A 122 3.78 14.75 -18.73
CA GLY A 122 4.33 13.41 -18.69
C GLY A 122 3.38 12.38 -18.08
N ALA A 123 2.74 12.72 -16.95
CA ALA A 123 1.76 11.86 -16.32
C ALA A 123 0.51 11.67 -17.20
N CYS A 124 0.01 12.77 -17.81
CA CYS A 124 -1.16 12.72 -18.68
C CYS A 124 -0.96 11.84 -19.93
N GLU A 125 0.24 11.75 -20.45
CA GLU A 125 0.58 10.91 -21.62
C GLU A 125 0.65 9.42 -21.24
N LYS A 126 1.11 9.11 -20.03
CA LYS A 126 1.36 7.74 -19.57
C LYS A 126 0.14 7.06 -18.94
N ILE A 127 -0.75 7.82 -18.30
CA ILE A 127 -1.80 7.27 -17.45
C ILE A 127 -2.74 6.31 -18.17
N GLY A 128 -3.08 6.55 -19.44
CA GLY A 128 -3.97 5.71 -20.22
C GLY A 128 -3.47 4.29 -20.47
N SER A 129 -2.14 4.07 -20.36
CA SER A 129 -1.53 2.74 -20.42
C SER A 129 -1.51 2.01 -19.08
N ILE A 130 -1.70 2.74 -17.98
CA ILE A 130 -1.56 2.22 -16.60
C ILE A 130 -2.93 1.83 -16.03
N THR A 131 -3.97 2.66 -16.27
CA THR A 131 -5.29 2.41 -15.69
C THR A 131 -6.43 2.74 -16.67
N LYS A 132 -7.60 2.12 -16.42
CA LYS A 132 -8.87 2.45 -17.09
C LYS A 132 -9.82 3.24 -16.18
N GLU A 133 -9.37 3.64 -14.99
CA GLU A 133 -10.16 4.46 -14.10
C GLU A 133 -10.43 5.84 -14.69
N LYS A 134 -11.55 6.45 -14.29
CA LYS A 134 -11.81 7.85 -14.64
C LYS A 134 -10.82 8.75 -13.90
N TYR A 135 -10.27 9.71 -14.59
CA TYR A 135 -9.36 10.69 -14.01
C TYR A 135 -9.60 12.08 -14.56
N THR A 136 -9.20 13.08 -13.80
CA THR A 136 -9.20 14.49 -14.21
C THR A 136 -7.77 14.89 -14.56
N MET A 137 -7.57 15.41 -15.75
CA MET A 137 -6.26 15.91 -16.20
C MET A 137 -6.10 17.39 -15.86
N ILE A 138 -4.94 17.75 -15.32
CA ILE A 138 -4.54 19.11 -15.00
C ILE A 138 -3.18 19.33 -15.65
N LYS A 139 -3.16 19.87 -16.87
CA LYS A 139 -1.93 20.15 -17.60
C LYS A 139 -2.03 21.46 -18.37
N GLY A 140 -0.92 22.19 -18.40
CA GLY A 140 -0.73 23.38 -19.21
C GLY A 140 0.12 23.12 -20.44
N ASN A 141 0.41 24.18 -21.17
CA ASN A 141 1.33 24.17 -22.31
C ASN A 141 2.79 24.04 -21.86
N ASP A 142 3.08 24.53 -20.67
CA ASP A 142 4.38 24.42 -20.01
C ASP A 142 4.18 24.22 -18.48
N ARG A 143 5.33 24.18 -17.74
CA ARG A 143 5.33 23.98 -16.28
C ARG A 143 4.63 25.10 -15.51
N PHE A 144 4.71 26.34 -15.99
CA PHE A 144 4.08 27.50 -15.34
C PHE A 144 2.59 27.51 -15.60
N ASP A 145 2.16 27.24 -16.84
CA ASP A 145 0.76 27.11 -17.20
C ASP A 145 0.11 25.92 -16.45
N THR A 146 0.84 24.82 -16.24
CA THR A 146 0.37 23.70 -15.41
C THR A 146 0.16 24.14 -13.96
N LEU A 147 1.06 24.94 -13.40
CA LEU A 147 0.91 25.47 -12.04
C LEU A 147 -0.29 26.43 -11.92
N TYR A 148 -0.48 27.33 -12.90
CA TYR A 148 -1.66 28.20 -12.93
C TYR A 148 -2.96 27.41 -13.02
N LYS A 149 -3.03 26.38 -13.85
CA LYS A 149 -4.18 25.50 -13.93
C LYS A 149 -4.44 24.70 -12.65
N ALA A 150 -3.39 24.33 -11.93
CA ALA A 150 -3.52 23.70 -10.62
C ALA A 150 -4.14 24.66 -9.58
N LEU A 151 -3.72 25.92 -9.58
CA LEU A 151 -4.31 26.98 -8.73
C LEU A 151 -5.77 27.24 -9.09
N ASP A 152 -6.09 27.45 -10.36
CA ASP A 152 -7.47 27.64 -10.84
C ASP A 152 -8.36 26.44 -10.48
N PHE A 153 -7.80 25.25 -10.48
CA PHE A 153 -8.53 24.04 -10.17
C PHE A 153 -8.97 23.97 -8.71
N ILE A 154 -8.16 24.44 -7.77
CA ILE A 154 -8.47 24.42 -6.35
C ILE A 154 -9.28 25.65 -5.86
N ASP A 155 -9.34 26.70 -6.65
CA ASP A 155 -10.08 27.95 -6.34
C ASP A 155 -11.58 27.86 -6.70
N ARG A 156 -12.10 26.65 -6.93
CA ARG A 156 -13.49 26.38 -7.36
C ARG A 156 -14.42 26.09 -6.18
#